data_c9b816624e7a10bd3cec3359ccdcd630
#
_entry.id   c9b816624e7a10bd3cec3359ccdcd630
#
_cell.length_a   1.000
_cell.length_b   1.000
_cell.length_c   1.000
_cell.angle_alpha   90.00
_cell.angle_beta   90.00
_cell.angle_gamma   90.00
#
_symmetry.space_group_name_H-M   'P 1'
#
loop_
_entity.id
_entity.type
_entity.pdbx_description
1 polymer ?
#
loop_
_entity_poly.entity_id
_entity_poly.type
_entity_poly.pdbx_seq_one_letter_code
_entity_poly.pdbx_strand_id
1 'polypeptide(L)'
;SEGHKFVVADFSAIEARVIAWLAGEQWVNEVFATHGKIYEATASQMFGVPVDKIAKGNPEYALRQKGKVATLALGYQGGTSALIAMGALQMGLTEEELPDIVQRWRQANPRIRDLWYAVENAALAVMQTAQPQAIYGLIFALEGDLVYGQSFLTVQLPSGRKLYYPKPFLKENQFGKLALHYYTVGQQTRKWEV
;
A
#
# COMPACT_ATOMS: atom_id res chain seq x y z
N SER A 1 37.37 -1.53 10.49
CA SER A 1 38.69 -1.00 10.87
C SER A 1 38.67 -0.64 12.35
N GLU A 2 39.83 -0.80 12.98
CA GLU A 2 40.02 -0.54 14.39
C GLU A 2 39.61 0.91 14.73
N GLY A 3 38.88 1.12 15.83
CA GLY A 3 38.40 2.44 16.24
C GLY A 3 37.09 2.91 15.58
N HIS A 4 36.50 2.14 14.67
CA HIS A 4 35.21 2.47 14.05
C HIS A 4 34.09 1.53 14.53
N LYS A 5 32.92 2.09 14.72
CA LYS A 5 31.70 1.35 15.04
C LYS A 5 30.64 1.61 13.96
N PHE A 6 29.96 0.56 13.51
CA PHE A 6 28.75 0.71 12.69
C PHE A 6 27.57 1.00 13.62
N VAL A 7 26.84 2.06 13.31
CA VAL A 7 25.52 2.32 13.89
C VAL A 7 24.51 1.93 12.86
N VAL A 8 23.72 0.89 13.13
CA VAL A 8 22.64 0.42 12.26
C VAL A 8 21.32 0.79 12.91
N ALA A 9 20.52 1.59 12.22
CA ALA A 9 19.20 1.99 12.64
C ALA A 9 18.21 1.85 11.49
N ASP A 10 17.02 1.36 11.78
CA ASP A 10 15.92 1.25 10.83
C ASP A 10 14.64 1.80 11.47
N PHE A 11 13.76 2.37 10.64
CA PHE A 11 12.46 2.86 11.08
C PHE A 11 11.49 1.70 11.25
N SER A 12 11.02 1.48 12.47
CA SER A 12 10.05 0.43 12.76
C SER A 12 8.72 0.70 12.05
N ALA A 13 8.34 -0.22 11.13
CA ALA A 13 7.07 -0.20 10.37
C ALA A 13 6.78 1.16 9.71
N ILE A 14 7.79 1.78 9.08
CA ILE A 14 7.67 3.14 8.53
C ILE A 14 6.54 3.26 7.51
N GLU A 15 6.37 2.26 6.65
CA GLU A 15 5.34 2.27 5.62
C GLU A 15 3.93 2.28 6.23
N ALA A 16 3.69 1.45 7.25
CA ALA A 16 2.41 1.42 7.94
C ALA A 16 2.11 2.73 8.69
N ARG A 17 3.14 3.40 9.22
CA ARG A 17 3.01 4.72 9.86
C ARG A 17 2.64 5.78 8.84
N VAL A 18 3.39 5.84 7.74
CA VAL A 18 3.22 6.89 6.72
C VAL A 18 1.87 6.76 6.03
N ILE A 19 1.45 5.55 5.63
CA ILE A 19 0.17 5.38 4.95
C ILE A 19 -1.02 5.69 5.87
N ALA A 20 -0.95 5.31 7.14
CA ALA A 20 -1.99 5.62 8.12
C ALA A 20 -2.08 7.13 8.39
N TRP A 21 -0.94 7.82 8.47
CA TRP A 21 -0.89 9.26 8.63
C TRP A 21 -1.46 9.98 7.42
N LEU A 22 -1.06 9.61 6.20
CA LEU A 22 -1.56 10.18 4.95
C LEU A 22 -3.07 9.97 4.78
N ALA A 23 -3.55 8.78 5.09
CA ALA A 23 -4.98 8.44 4.98
C ALA A 23 -5.83 9.02 6.12
N GLY A 24 -5.23 9.43 7.22
CA GLY A 24 -5.94 9.83 8.45
C GLY A 24 -6.58 8.65 9.17
N GLU A 25 -5.95 7.44 9.12
CA GLU A 25 -6.42 6.25 9.82
C GLU A 25 -6.09 6.36 11.32
N GLN A 26 -7.02 6.90 12.09
CA GLN A 26 -6.77 7.35 13.48
C GLN A 26 -6.34 6.21 14.39
N TRP A 27 -7.02 5.07 14.38
CA TRP A 27 -6.69 3.97 15.28
C TRP A 27 -5.25 3.45 15.10
N VAL A 28 -4.76 3.43 13.86
CA VAL A 28 -3.37 3.06 13.57
C VAL A 28 -2.40 4.10 14.13
N ASN A 29 -2.70 5.39 13.92
CA ASN A 29 -1.89 6.49 14.44
C ASN A 29 -1.84 6.46 15.98
N GLU A 30 -2.96 6.20 16.65
CA GLU A 30 -3.05 6.05 18.10
C GLU A 30 -2.22 4.87 18.61
N VAL A 31 -2.26 3.72 17.93
CA VAL A 31 -1.42 2.57 18.26
C VAL A 31 0.07 2.94 18.23
N PHE A 32 0.50 3.65 17.21
CA PHE A 32 1.89 4.08 17.09
C PHE A 32 2.27 5.18 18.08
N ALA A 33 1.34 6.05 18.47
CA ALA A 33 1.56 7.07 19.47
C ALA A 33 1.62 6.53 20.90
N THR A 34 1.07 5.33 21.13
CA THR A 34 1.01 4.72 22.47
C THR A 34 2.00 3.56 22.63
N HIS A 35 1.60 2.35 22.28
CA HIS A 35 2.38 1.14 22.59
C HIS A 35 3.11 0.52 21.36
N GLY A 36 2.80 0.97 20.14
CA GLY A 36 3.45 0.53 18.89
C GLY A 36 3.21 -0.92 18.49
N LYS A 37 2.36 -1.69 19.17
CA LYS A 37 2.08 -3.12 18.88
C LYS A 37 1.12 -3.24 17.71
N ILE A 38 1.55 -2.81 16.53
CA ILE A 38 0.66 -2.72 15.35
C ILE A 38 0.13 -4.08 14.89
N TYR A 39 0.90 -5.15 15.00
CA TYR A 39 0.47 -6.47 14.53
C TYR A 39 -0.61 -7.06 15.42
N GLU A 40 -0.47 -6.92 16.75
CA GLU A 40 -1.46 -7.31 17.72
C GLU A 40 -2.73 -6.46 17.60
N ALA A 41 -2.56 -5.15 17.41
CA ALA A 41 -3.68 -4.24 17.22
C ALA A 41 -4.44 -4.50 15.92
N THR A 42 -3.73 -4.78 14.81
CA THR A 42 -4.35 -5.18 13.54
C THR A 42 -5.15 -6.48 13.71
N ALA A 43 -4.58 -7.47 14.37
CA ALA A 43 -5.29 -8.72 14.67
C ALA A 43 -6.53 -8.47 15.56
N SER A 44 -6.41 -7.61 16.56
CA SER A 44 -7.52 -7.20 17.42
C SER A 44 -8.66 -6.59 16.61
N GLN A 45 -8.38 -5.65 15.74
CA GLN A 45 -9.38 -5.00 14.86
C GLN A 45 -10.04 -6.00 13.89
N MET A 46 -9.26 -6.94 13.34
CA MET A 46 -9.76 -7.92 12.38
C MET A 46 -10.63 -9.00 13.02
N PHE A 47 -10.30 -9.43 14.24
CA PHE A 47 -10.91 -10.60 14.87
C PHE A 47 -11.73 -10.28 16.12
N GLY A 48 -11.77 -9.03 16.57
CA GLY A 48 -12.53 -8.63 17.76
C GLY A 48 -11.96 -9.16 19.09
N VAL A 49 -10.68 -9.53 19.11
CA VAL A 49 -9.99 -10.06 20.30
C VAL A 49 -9.20 -8.90 20.94
N PRO A 50 -9.33 -8.66 22.26
CA PRO A 50 -8.56 -7.61 22.94
C PRO A 50 -7.04 -7.77 22.75
N VAL A 51 -6.33 -6.64 22.55
CA VAL A 51 -4.88 -6.63 22.25
C VAL A 51 -4.06 -7.29 23.37
N ASP A 52 -4.46 -7.13 24.61
CA ASP A 52 -3.79 -7.73 25.79
C ASP A 52 -3.86 -9.26 25.79
N LYS A 53 -4.90 -9.83 25.20
CA LYS A 53 -5.01 -11.29 25.03
C LYS A 53 -4.13 -11.82 23.91
N ILE A 54 -3.77 -10.99 22.92
CA ILE A 54 -2.85 -11.39 21.83
C ILE A 54 -1.39 -11.23 22.33
N ALA A 55 -1.08 -11.91 23.42
CA ALA A 55 0.21 -11.87 24.09
C ALA A 55 0.86 -13.27 24.17
N LYS A 56 2.19 -13.30 24.25
CA LYS A 56 2.93 -14.55 24.39
C LYS A 56 2.41 -15.34 25.62
N GLY A 57 2.17 -16.64 25.40
CA GLY A 57 1.62 -17.54 26.42
C GLY A 57 0.11 -17.75 26.32
N ASN A 58 -0.61 -16.91 25.59
CA ASN A 58 -2.04 -17.07 25.33
C ASN A 58 -2.30 -17.79 23.99
N PRO A 59 -3.37 -18.59 23.87
CA PRO A 59 -3.77 -19.21 22.60
C PRO A 59 -3.97 -18.20 21.47
N GLU A 60 -4.53 -17.04 21.81
CA GLU A 60 -4.82 -15.94 20.87
C GLU A 60 -3.56 -15.31 20.26
N TYR A 61 -2.38 -15.59 20.80
CA TYR A 61 -1.12 -15.08 20.24
C TYR A 61 -0.89 -15.52 18.77
N ALA A 62 -1.47 -16.64 18.36
CA ALA A 62 -1.44 -17.09 16.96
C ALA A 62 -2.04 -16.04 16.00
N LEU A 63 -3.02 -15.25 16.44
CA LEU A 63 -3.64 -14.19 15.63
C LEU A 63 -2.66 -13.07 15.27
N ARG A 64 -1.62 -12.85 16.08
CA ARG A 64 -0.58 -11.87 15.79
C ARG A 64 0.08 -12.12 14.44
N GLN A 65 0.26 -13.38 14.04
CA GLN A 65 0.86 -13.72 12.75
C GLN A 65 -0.04 -13.28 11.60
N LYS A 66 -1.35 -13.48 11.73
CA LYS A 66 -2.35 -13.00 10.76
C LYS A 66 -2.33 -11.46 10.66
N GLY A 67 -2.28 -10.77 11.79
CA GLY A 67 -2.14 -9.31 11.84
C GLY A 67 -0.84 -8.81 11.22
N LYS A 68 0.29 -9.50 11.45
CA LYS A 68 1.59 -9.15 10.85
C LYS A 68 1.55 -9.24 9.33
N VAL A 69 1.11 -10.37 8.78
CA VAL A 69 1.05 -10.58 7.32
C VAL A 69 0.10 -9.55 6.69
N ALA A 70 -1.07 -9.34 7.29
CA ALA A 70 -2.04 -8.37 6.80
C ALA A 70 -1.46 -6.94 6.78
N THR A 71 -0.80 -6.51 7.86
CA THR A 71 -0.17 -5.17 7.94
C THR A 71 0.88 -4.97 6.85
N LEU A 72 1.72 -5.98 6.58
CA LEU A 72 2.81 -5.88 5.62
C LEU A 72 2.34 -5.97 4.16
N ALA A 73 1.32 -6.78 3.88
CA ALA A 73 0.89 -7.07 2.51
C ALA A 73 -0.22 -6.16 1.99
N LEU A 74 -1.12 -5.68 2.87
CA LEU A 74 -2.37 -5.08 2.44
C LEU A 74 -2.37 -3.55 2.39
N GLY A 75 -1.36 -2.89 2.94
CA GLY A 75 -1.29 -1.43 3.00
C GLY A 75 -1.31 -0.73 1.63
N TYR A 76 -0.87 -1.40 0.58
CA TYR A 76 -0.77 -0.89 -0.79
C TYR A 76 -1.74 -1.57 -1.76
N GLN A 77 -2.99 -1.69 -1.37
CA GLN A 77 -4.07 -2.29 -2.16
C GLN A 77 -3.85 -3.78 -2.50
N GLY A 78 -2.95 -4.44 -1.76
CA GLY A 78 -2.69 -5.87 -1.90
C GLY A 78 -3.94 -6.72 -1.70
N GLY A 79 -3.94 -7.89 -2.31
CA GLY A 79 -4.97 -8.93 -2.15
C GLY A 79 -4.36 -10.24 -1.68
N THR A 80 -5.03 -11.34 -1.96
CA THR A 80 -4.58 -12.70 -1.58
C THR A 80 -3.20 -13.03 -2.14
N SER A 81 -2.91 -12.64 -3.40
CA SER A 81 -1.60 -12.85 -4.00
C SER A 81 -0.47 -12.12 -3.25
N ALA A 82 -0.73 -10.91 -2.73
CA ALA A 82 0.24 -10.17 -1.93
C ALA A 82 0.48 -10.86 -0.58
N LEU A 83 -0.55 -11.41 0.05
CA LEU A 83 -0.42 -12.23 1.28
C LEU A 83 0.46 -13.45 1.04
N ILE A 84 0.25 -14.17 -0.07
CA ILE A 84 1.06 -15.33 -0.46
C ILE A 84 2.52 -14.93 -0.68
N ALA A 85 2.76 -13.87 -1.45
CA ALA A 85 4.09 -13.35 -1.71
C ALA A 85 4.84 -12.92 -0.44
N MET A 86 4.11 -12.44 0.57
CA MET A 86 4.66 -12.09 1.90
C MET A 86 4.77 -13.29 2.85
N GLY A 87 4.59 -14.52 2.35
CA GLY A 87 4.81 -15.73 3.12
C GLY A 87 3.64 -16.17 3.99
N ALA A 88 2.42 -15.79 3.67
CA ALA A 88 1.23 -16.17 4.45
C ALA A 88 1.12 -17.68 4.64
N LEU A 89 1.32 -18.47 3.58
CA LEU A 89 1.23 -19.94 3.63
C LEU A 89 2.34 -20.55 4.50
N GLN A 90 3.57 -20.03 4.39
CA GLN A 90 4.70 -20.46 5.22
C GLN A 90 4.51 -20.11 6.72
N MET A 91 3.66 -19.14 7.00
CA MET A 91 3.30 -18.75 8.37
C MET A 91 2.08 -19.52 8.90
N GLY A 92 1.62 -20.55 8.17
CA GLY A 92 0.55 -21.46 8.60
C GLY A 92 -0.86 -20.99 8.28
N LEU A 93 -1.03 -19.99 7.40
CA LEU A 93 -2.34 -19.63 6.85
C LEU A 93 -2.70 -20.54 5.68
N THR A 94 -3.97 -20.85 5.50
CA THR A 94 -4.46 -21.59 4.33
C THR A 94 -4.96 -20.62 3.24
N GLU A 95 -4.99 -21.08 2.00
CA GLU A 95 -5.49 -20.26 0.89
C GLU A 95 -6.95 -19.84 1.08
N GLU A 96 -7.76 -20.69 1.72
CA GLU A 96 -9.18 -20.45 2.00
C GLU A 96 -9.38 -19.31 3.03
N GLU A 97 -8.41 -19.08 3.92
CA GLU A 97 -8.47 -18.00 4.91
C GLU A 97 -8.12 -16.63 4.32
N LEU A 98 -7.34 -16.58 3.24
CA LEU A 98 -6.79 -15.33 2.73
C LEU A 98 -7.84 -14.31 2.27
N PRO A 99 -8.94 -14.68 1.58
CA PRO A 99 -9.99 -13.73 1.21
C PRO A 99 -10.64 -13.06 2.42
N ASP A 100 -10.92 -13.82 3.49
CA ASP A 100 -11.50 -13.28 4.72
C ASP A 100 -10.53 -12.32 5.43
N ILE A 101 -9.23 -12.63 5.47
CA ILE A 101 -8.19 -11.75 6.00
C ILE A 101 -8.15 -10.42 5.24
N VAL A 102 -8.17 -10.45 3.90
CA VAL A 102 -8.20 -9.25 3.07
C VAL A 102 -9.43 -8.40 3.38
N GLN A 103 -10.60 -9.04 3.45
CA GLN A 103 -11.86 -8.34 3.71
C GLN A 103 -11.88 -7.69 5.08
N ARG A 104 -11.49 -8.41 6.14
CA ARG A 104 -11.44 -7.91 7.51
C ARG A 104 -10.45 -6.74 7.65
N TRP A 105 -9.27 -6.86 7.03
CA TRP A 105 -8.30 -5.79 7.05
C TRP A 105 -8.83 -4.52 6.38
N ARG A 106 -9.45 -4.65 5.21
CA ARG A 106 -10.05 -3.50 4.49
C ARG A 106 -11.20 -2.85 5.25
N GLN A 107 -11.98 -3.63 5.99
CA GLN A 107 -13.04 -3.13 6.87
C GLN A 107 -12.46 -2.39 8.08
N ALA A 108 -11.37 -2.88 8.64
CA ALA A 108 -10.68 -2.26 9.77
C ALA A 108 -9.91 -0.98 9.37
N ASN A 109 -9.57 -0.82 8.09
CA ASN A 109 -8.77 0.30 7.57
C ASN A 109 -9.51 1.06 6.44
N PRO A 110 -10.70 1.62 6.71
CA PRO A 110 -11.53 2.25 5.67
C PRO A 110 -10.86 3.50 5.07
N ARG A 111 -10.12 4.28 5.85
CA ARG A 111 -9.45 5.49 5.39
C ARG A 111 -8.28 5.19 4.43
N ILE A 112 -7.52 4.14 4.74
CA ILE A 112 -6.44 3.69 3.85
C ILE A 112 -7.04 3.18 2.53
N ARG A 113 -8.11 2.38 2.59
CA ARG A 113 -8.83 1.91 1.39
C ARG A 113 -9.34 3.08 0.55
N ASP A 114 -9.95 4.08 1.17
CA ASP A 114 -10.50 5.25 0.48
C ASP A 114 -9.38 6.09 -0.15
N LEU A 115 -8.20 6.19 0.48
CA LEU A 115 -7.00 6.81 -0.10
C LEU A 115 -6.58 6.13 -1.42
N TRP A 116 -6.55 4.80 -1.48
CA TRP A 116 -6.17 4.10 -2.71
C TRP A 116 -7.09 4.45 -3.87
N TYR A 117 -8.41 4.36 -3.64
CA TYR A 117 -9.38 4.65 -4.68
C TYR A 117 -9.38 6.12 -5.09
N ALA A 118 -9.14 7.01 -4.15
CA ALA A 118 -9.05 8.43 -4.46
C ALA A 118 -7.83 8.73 -5.35
N VAL A 119 -6.67 8.14 -5.07
CA VAL A 119 -5.44 8.27 -5.89
C VAL A 119 -5.65 7.65 -7.28
N GLU A 120 -6.23 6.45 -7.36
CA GLU A 120 -6.55 5.80 -8.64
C GLU A 120 -7.52 6.65 -9.47
N ASN A 121 -8.61 7.13 -8.87
CA ASN A 121 -9.59 7.96 -9.54
C ASN A 121 -9.02 9.28 -10.03
N ALA A 122 -8.12 9.91 -9.27
CA ALA A 122 -7.45 11.14 -9.71
C ALA A 122 -6.58 10.89 -10.96
N ALA A 123 -5.83 9.79 -10.99
CA ALA A 123 -5.04 9.41 -12.15
C ALA A 123 -5.92 9.12 -13.38
N LEU A 124 -7.01 8.36 -13.20
CA LEU A 124 -7.96 8.06 -14.28
C LEU A 124 -8.64 9.33 -14.81
N ALA A 125 -9.04 10.24 -13.93
CA ALA A 125 -9.68 11.51 -14.32
C ALA A 125 -8.75 12.37 -15.17
N VAL A 126 -7.46 12.48 -14.80
CA VAL A 126 -6.46 13.19 -15.62
C VAL A 126 -6.31 12.55 -16.99
N MET A 127 -6.27 11.22 -17.05
CA MET A 127 -6.15 10.50 -18.33
C MET A 127 -7.38 10.68 -19.24
N GLN A 128 -8.57 10.83 -18.66
CA GLN A 128 -9.83 10.99 -19.39
C GLN A 128 -10.08 12.44 -19.81
N THR A 129 -9.69 13.42 -19.00
CA THR A 129 -10.07 14.81 -19.17
C THR A 129 -8.91 15.72 -19.59
N ALA A 130 -7.67 15.26 -19.47
CA ALA A 130 -6.45 16.03 -19.57
C ALA A 130 -6.37 17.23 -18.58
N GLN A 131 -7.28 17.30 -17.60
CA GLN A 131 -7.28 18.34 -16.58
C GLN A 131 -6.53 17.89 -15.34
N PRO A 132 -5.62 18.69 -14.79
CA PRO A 132 -4.90 18.34 -13.57
C PRO A 132 -5.85 18.08 -12.40
N GLN A 133 -5.48 17.13 -11.55
CA GLN A 133 -6.21 16.77 -10.34
C GLN A 133 -5.31 16.96 -9.11
N ALA A 134 -5.87 17.52 -8.04
CA ALA A 134 -5.16 17.69 -6.77
C ALA A 134 -5.88 16.91 -5.66
N ILE A 135 -5.14 16.04 -4.94
CA ILE A 135 -5.69 15.24 -3.84
C ILE A 135 -4.59 14.89 -2.85
N TYR A 136 -4.85 14.98 -1.56
CA TYR A 136 -3.90 14.67 -0.47
C TYR A 136 -2.53 15.35 -0.62
N GLY A 137 -2.50 16.57 -1.17
CA GLY A 137 -1.24 17.31 -1.45
C GLY A 137 -0.45 16.79 -2.65
N LEU A 138 -1.00 15.82 -3.40
CA LEU A 138 -0.47 15.36 -4.69
C LEU A 138 -1.13 16.14 -5.83
N ILE A 139 -0.38 16.38 -6.90
CA ILE A 139 -0.92 16.96 -8.14
C ILE A 139 -0.64 16.01 -9.28
N PHE A 140 -1.71 15.49 -9.89
CA PHE A 140 -1.67 14.63 -11.07
C PHE A 140 -1.86 15.50 -12.31
N ALA A 141 -1.02 15.32 -13.34
CA ALA A 141 -1.12 16.04 -14.60
C ALA A 141 -0.57 15.22 -15.76
N LEU A 142 -1.04 15.50 -16.99
CA LEU A 142 -0.39 15.06 -18.21
C LEU A 142 0.62 16.12 -18.65
N GLU A 143 1.86 15.69 -18.90
CA GLU A 143 2.95 16.54 -19.36
C GLU A 143 3.61 15.96 -20.61
N GLY A 144 4.24 16.82 -21.39
CA GLY A 144 4.93 16.43 -22.62
C GLY A 144 4.07 16.58 -23.86
N ASP A 145 4.57 16.05 -24.98
CA ASP A 145 3.92 16.14 -26.28
C ASP A 145 3.24 14.83 -26.67
N LEU A 146 1.93 14.84 -26.65
CA LEU A 146 1.11 13.69 -27.07
C LEU A 146 1.30 13.33 -28.54
N VAL A 147 1.60 14.34 -29.40
CA VAL A 147 1.75 14.14 -30.85
C VAL A 147 3.04 13.39 -31.16
N TYR A 148 4.12 13.68 -30.47
CA TYR A 148 5.42 13.02 -30.64
C TYR A 148 5.62 11.80 -29.73
N GLY A 149 4.60 11.38 -28.99
CA GLY A 149 4.65 10.19 -28.13
C GLY A 149 5.58 10.34 -26.91
N GLN A 150 5.90 11.57 -26.52
CA GLN A 150 6.69 11.91 -25.33
C GLN A 150 5.79 12.41 -24.19
N SER A 151 4.72 11.67 -23.94
CA SER A 151 3.76 12.02 -22.88
C SER A 151 4.09 11.29 -21.58
N PHE A 152 3.80 11.96 -20.48
CA PHE A 152 3.95 11.44 -19.13
C PHE A 152 2.70 11.76 -18.31
N LEU A 153 2.20 10.78 -17.59
CA LEU A 153 1.43 11.10 -16.40
C LEU A 153 2.42 11.44 -15.29
N THR A 154 2.28 12.61 -14.70
CA THR A 154 3.13 13.06 -13.60
C THR A 154 2.35 13.12 -12.31
N VAL A 155 3.01 12.79 -11.20
CA VAL A 155 2.48 12.97 -9.85
C VAL A 155 3.47 13.83 -9.08
N GLN A 156 3.12 15.10 -8.87
CA GLN A 156 3.92 16.01 -8.07
C GLN A 156 3.64 15.74 -6.58
N LEU A 157 4.71 15.49 -5.85
CA LEU A 157 4.71 15.28 -4.41
C LEU A 157 4.71 16.61 -3.66
N PRO A 158 4.33 16.66 -2.36
CA PRO A 158 4.41 17.87 -1.54
C PRO A 158 5.79 18.53 -1.50
N SER A 159 6.86 17.76 -1.71
CA SER A 159 8.24 18.25 -1.81
C SER A 159 8.56 18.99 -3.11
N GLY A 160 7.62 19.05 -4.05
CA GLY A 160 7.82 19.59 -5.40
C GLY A 160 8.45 18.62 -6.40
N ARG A 161 8.98 17.48 -5.95
CA ARG A 161 9.48 16.41 -6.85
C ARG A 161 8.32 15.76 -7.58
N LYS A 162 8.59 15.27 -8.80
CA LYS A 162 7.60 14.56 -9.60
C LYS A 162 7.99 13.10 -9.82
N LEU A 163 6.99 12.23 -9.78
CA LEU A 163 7.05 10.89 -10.33
C LEU A 163 6.58 10.96 -11.78
N TYR A 164 7.22 10.21 -12.67
CA TYR A 164 6.94 10.22 -14.10
C TYR A 164 6.56 8.82 -14.57
N TYR A 165 5.41 8.69 -15.22
CA TYR A 165 4.88 7.46 -15.80
C TYR A 165 4.83 7.63 -17.32
N PRO A 166 5.83 7.08 -18.06
CA PRO A 166 5.98 7.31 -19.50
C PRO A 166 4.88 6.66 -20.32
N LYS A 167 4.46 7.35 -21.38
CA LYS A 167 3.49 6.85 -22.37
C LYS A 167 2.25 6.25 -21.72
N PRO A 168 1.56 6.99 -20.84
CA PRO A 168 0.40 6.49 -20.12
C PRO A 168 -0.76 6.26 -21.09
N PHE A 169 -1.53 5.19 -20.87
CA PHE A 169 -2.75 4.90 -21.60
C PHE A 169 -3.76 4.16 -20.74
N LEU A 170 -5.04 4.22 -21.11
CA LEU A 170 -6.11 3.48 -20.44
C LEU A 170 -6.42 2.20 -21.22
N LYS A 171 -6.58 1.11 -20.51
CA LYS A 171 -7.00 -0.19 -21.04
C LYS A 171 -7.89 -0.89 -20.04
N GLU A 172 -8.88 -1.63 -20.50
CA GLU A 172 -9.68 -2.48 -19.64
C GLU A 172 -8.85 -3.63 -19.06
N ASN A 173 -9.01 -3.84 -17.75
CA ASN A 173 -8.43 -4.99 -17.06
C ASN A 173 -9.32 -6.23 -17.25
N GLN A 174 -8.90 -7.37 -16.72
CA GLN A 174 -9.62 -8.65 -16.79
C GLN A 174 -11.04 -8.63 -16.18
N PHE A 175 -11.40 -7.56 -15.46
CA PHE A 175 -12.73 -7.36 -14.85
C PHE A 175 -13.58 -6.34 -15.60
N GLY A 176 -13.16 -5.90 -16.80
CA GLY A 176 -13.85 -4.90 -17.60
C GLY A 176 -13.83 -3.48 -17.05
N LYS A 177 -12.86 -3.18 -16.14
CA LYS A 177 -12.67 -1.83 -15.60
C LYS A 177 -11.48 -1.17 -16.25
N LEU A 178 -11.61 0.13 -16.55
CA LEU A 178 -10.48 0.93 -17.02
C LEU A 178 -9.37 0.94 -15.96
N ALA A 179 -8.16 0.67 -16.41
CA ALA A 179 -6.96 0.71 -15.61
C ALA A 179 -5.89 1.53 -16.32
N LEU A 180 -5.07 2.24 -15.54
CA LEU A 180 -3.92 2.98 -16.03
C LEU A 180 -2.80 2.00 -16.34
N HIS A 181 -2.25 2.11 -17.55
CA HIS A 181 -1.04 1.43 -17.99
C HIS A 181 0.00 2.46 -18.40
N TYR A 182 1.27 2.12 -18.25
CA TYR A 182 2.39 2.94 -18.67
C TYR A 182 3.61 2.07 -18.97
N TYR A 183 4.55 2.59 -19.72
CA TYR A 183 5.79 1.88 -20.02
C TYR A 183 6.81 2.03 -18.91
N THR A 184 7.50 0.97 -18.57
CA THR A 184 8.59 0.96 -17.58
C THR A 184 9.72 0.04 -18.05
N VAL A 185 10.85 0.11 -17.37
CA VAL A 185 11.95 -0.85 -17.58
C VAL A 185 11.77 -2.02 -16.62
N GLY A 186 11.49 -3.19 -17.16
CA GLY A 186 11.35 -4.42 -16.37
C GLY A 186 12.59 -4.69 -15.54
N GLN A 187 12.41 -4.98 -14.26
CA GLN A 187 13.53 -5.20 -13.34
C GLN A 187 14.36 -6.43 -13.71
N GLN A 188 13.69 -7.47 -14.19
CA GLN A 188 14.33 -8.72 -14.61
C GLN A 188 14.77 -8.69 -16.08
N THR A 189 13.88 -8.22 -16.95
CA THR A 189 14.09 -8.22 -18.41
C THR A 189 15.05 -7.13 -18.88
N ARG A 190 15.18 -6.03 -18.11
CA ARG A 190 15.93 -4.81 -18.48
C ARG A 190 15.46 -4.20 -19.80
N LYS A 191 14.25 -4.54 -20.26
CA LYS A 191 13.62 -4.01 -21.48
C LYS A 191 12.44 -3.13 -21.14
N TRP A 192 12.08 -2.25 -22.06
CA TRP A 192 10.84 -1.49 -21.96
C TRP A 192 9.65 -2.44 -22.11
N GLU A 193 8.75 -2.39 -21.14
CA GLU A 193 7.52 -3.19 -21.07
C GLU A 193 6.38 -2.38 -20.44
N VAL A 194 5.13 -2.87 -20.57
CA VAL A 194 3.91 -2.25 -20.01
C VAL A 194 3.56 -2.90 -18.68
#